data_3a160e1232dc3245db6218ce4b69b3b3
#
_entry.id   3a160e1232dc3245db6218ce4b69b3b3
#
_cell.length_a   1.000
_cell.length_b   1.000
_cell.length_c   1.000
_cell.angle_alpha   90.00
_cell.angle_beta   90.00
_cell.angle_gamma   90.00
#
_symmetry.space_group_name_H-M   'P 1'
#
loop_
_entity.id
_entity.type
_entity.pdbx_description
1 polymer ?
#
loop_
_entity_poly.entity_id
_entity_poly.type
_entity_poly.pdbx_seq_one_letter_code
_entity_poly.pdbx_strand_id
1 'polypeptide(L)'
;MNNEILKELYFVQEKGGLFYKEVRYLLIRPETLAVFQKAIEKELSGKANEILFESGFAGGVLSSKRYREVFSFPDEELVRFMINMGSQIGWGRFELEKFDPDQKSLIVKVFHSPFAETYGNSSSEVCHFIRGVITGMASTVFQKTLISKELSCLSKGDLFCRFEIM
;
A
#
# COMPACT_ATOMS: atom_id res chain seq x y z
N MET A 1 -20.00 5.80 -1.67
CA MET A 1 -19.17 5.76 -0.44
C MET A 1 -18.61 7.15 -0.24
N ASN A 2 -18.80 7.77 0.93
CA ASN A 2 -18.21 9.08 1.21
C ASN A 2 -16.71 8.90 1.45
N ASN A 3 -15.88 9.75 0.84
CA ASN A 3 -14.44 9.74 1.08
C ASN A 3 -14.12 10.65 2.28
N GLU A 4 -13.94 10.06 3.45
CA GLU A 4 -13.69 10.81 4.69
C GLU A 4 -12.29 11.42 4.71
N ILE A 5 -11.31 10.77 4.09
CA ILE A 5 -9.94 11.31 4.00
C ILE A 5 -9.92 12.62 3.21
N LEU A 6 -10.58 12.66 2.04
CA LEU A 6 -10.63 13.88 1.23
C LEU A 6 -11.34 15.05 1.91
N LYS A 7 -12.29 14.78 2.79
CA LYS A 7 -12.98 15.83 3.57
C LYS A 7 -12.07 16.49 4.61
N GLU A 8 -11.12 15.75 5.13
CA GLU A 8 -10.22 16.19 6.18
C GLU A 8 -8.82 16.58 5.66
N LEU A 9 -8.56 16.41 4.35
CA LEU A 9 -7.35 16.93 3.73
C LEU A 9 -7.38 18.47 3.74
N TYR A 10 -6.27 19.06 4.15
CA TYR A 10 -6.12 20.52 4.14
C TYR A 10 -4.77 20.94 3.57
N PHE A 11 -4.73 22.10 2.95
CA PHE A 11 -3.54 22.66 2.35
C PHE A 11 -3.00 23.81 3.22
N VAL A 12 -1.71 23.72 3.55
CA VAL A 12 -1.00 24.75 4.30
C VAL A 12 -0.18 25.58 3.31
N GLN A 13 -0.63 26.79 3.02
CA GLN A 13 -0.07 27.67 1.99
C GLN A 13 1.42 28.00 2.26
N GLU A 14 1.76 28.35 3.50
CA GLU A 14 3.12 28.74 3.89
C GLU A 14 4.13 27.59 3.74
N LYS A 15 3.65 26.35 3.79
CA LYS A 15 4.46 25.12 3.63
C LYS A 15 4.37 24.52 2.24
N GLY A 16 3.45 25.02 1.38
CA GLY A 16 3.13 24.39 0.11
C GLY A 16 2.79 22.90 0.28
N GLY A 17 2.08 22.53 1.35
CA GLY A 17 1.90 21.16 1.77
C GLY A 17 0.44 20.74 1.92
N LEU A 18 0.13 19.53 1.45
CA LEU A 18 -1.15 18.86 1.67
C LEU A 18 -1.03 17.94 2.88
N PHE A 19 -1.96 18.02 3.82
CA PHE A 19 -1.91 17.27 5.06
C PHE A 19 -3.22 16.59 5.39
N TYR A 20 -3.11 15.40 6.02
CA TYR A 20 -4.17 14.70 6.73
C TYR A 20 -3.64 14.29 8.11
N LYS A 21 -4.29 14.76 9.18
CA LYS A 21 -3.87 14.50 10.57
C LYS A 21 -2.35 14.69 10.78
N GLU A 22 -1.83 15.84 10.39
CA GLU A 22 -0.40 16.20 10.49
C GLU A 22 0.57 15.36 9.63
N VAL A 23 0.09 14.36 8.90
CA VAL A 23 0.88 13.60 7.92
C VAL A 23 0.84 14.33 6.59
N ARG A 24 2.02 14.64 6.03
CA ARG A 24 2.13 15.28 4.72
C ARG A 24 1.95 14.26 3.60
N TYR A 25 1.15 14.63 2.62
CA TYR A 25 0.88 13.84 1.42
C TYR A 25 1.39 14.52 0.16
N LEU A 26 1.61 13.71 -0.85
CA LEU A 26 1.87 14.14 -2.23
C LEU A 26 0.82 13.51 -3.13
N LEU A 27 0.35 14.29 -4.12
CA LEU A 27 -0.43 13.77 -5.23
C LEU A 27 0.54 13.45 -6.37
N ILE A 28 0.61 12.19 -6.74
CA ILE A 28 1.46 11.71 -7.83
C ILE A 28 0.58 10.97 -8.84
N ARG A 29 0.80 11.21 -10.11
CA ARG A 29 0.11 10.49 -11.17
C ARG A 29 0.62 9.05 -11.24
N PRO A 30 -0.25 8.05 -11.42
CA PRO A 30 0.16 6.64 -11.52
C PRO A 30 1.18 6.38 -12.63
N GLU A 31 1.08 7.09 -13.77
CA GLU A 31 2.03 6.95 -14.88
C GLU A 31 3.46 7.30 -14.47
N THR A 32 3.63 8.29 -13.61
CA THR A 32 4.96 8.68 -13.09
C THR A 32 5.57 7.53 -12.28
N LEU A 33 4.76 6.87 -11.44
CA LEU A 33 5.22 5.72 -10.66
C LEU A 33 5.53 4.51 -11.54
N ALA A 34 4.72 4.24 -12.55
CA ALA A 34 4.98 3.14 -13.49
C ALA A 34 6.27 3.36 -14.30
N VAL A 35 6.53 4.58 -14.77
CA VAL A 35 7.78 4.94 -15.47
C VAL A 35 8.97 4.82 -14.53
N PHE A 36 8.84 5.29 -13.29
CA PHE A 36 9.89 5.18 -12.27
C PHE A 36 10.22 3.72 -11.96
N GLN A 37 9.21 2.87 -11.75
CA GLN A 37 9.41 1.43 -11.54
C GLN A 37 10.13 0.78 -12.71
N LYS A 38 9.67 0.99 -13.95
CA LYS A 38 10.30 0.44 -15.16
C LYS A 38 11.74 0.91 -15.34
N ALA A 39 12.06 2.15 -14.96
CA ALA A 39 13.44 2.65 -14.98
C ALA A 39 14.32 1.90 -13.96
N ILE A 40 13.86 1.68 -12.74
CA ILE A 40 14.56 0.87 -11.74
C ILE A 40 14.77 -0.57 -12.22
N GLU A 41 13.73 -1.19 -12.78
CA GLU A 41 13.79 -2.56 -13.30
C GLU A 41 14.82 -2.69 -14.43
N LYS A 42 14.88 -1.70 -15.32
CA LYS A 42 15.86 -1.66 -16.41
C LYS A 42 17.30 -1.58 -15.91
N GLU A 43 17.56 -0.74 -14.91
CA GLU A 43 18.93 -0.48 -14.45
C GLU A 43 19.41 -1.52 -13.42
N LEU A 44 18.53 -2.05 -12.58
CA LEU A 44 18.89 -2.88 -11.43
C LEU A 44 18.47 -4.35 -11.56
N SER A 45 17.84 -4.73 -12.68
CA SER A 45 17.45 -6.11 -12.96
C SER A 45 16.85 -6.83 -11.75
N GLY A 46 17.42 -7.94 -11.29
CA GLY A 46 16.89 -8.78 -10.23
C GLY A 46 16.79 -8.14 -8.83
N LYS A 47 17.30 -6.93 -8.61
CA LYS A 47 17.19 -6.20 -7.33
C LYS A 47 16.04 -5.19 -7.29
N ALA A 48 15.47 -4.85 -8.44
CA ALA A 48 14.41 -3.84 -8.52
C ALA A 48 13.22 -4.17 -7.62
N ASN A 49 12.76 -5.41 -7.67
CA ASN A 49 11.60 -5.89 -6.91
C ASN A 49 11.82 -5.80 -5.40
N GLU A 50 13.04 -6.10 -4.93
CA GLU A 50 13.44 -5.98 -3.53
C GLU A 50 13.45 -4.51 -3.09
N ILE A 51 14.05 -3.63 -3.88
CA ILE A 51 14.11 -2.18 -3.59
C ILE A 51 12.71 -1.58 -3.50
N LEU A 52 11.84 -1.92 -4.45
CA LEU A 52 10.46 -1.45 -4.44
C LEU A 52 9.69 -1.98 -3.22
N PHE A 53 9.87 -3.26 -2.90
CA PHE A 53 9.26 -3.87 -1.72
C PHE A 53 9.74 -3.20 -0.43
N GLU A 54 11.05 -3.06 -0.22
CA GLU A 54 11.62 -2.45 0.98
C GLU A 54 11.20 -0.98 1.14
N SER A 55 11.13 -0.23 0.03
CA SER A 55 10.63 1.15 0.06
C SER A 55 9.16 1.21 0.51
N GLY A 56 8.33 0.31 0.00
CA GLY A 56 6.94 0.17 0.42
C GLY A 56 6.83 -0.27 1.88
N PHE A 57 7.62 -1.26 2.28
CA PHE A 57 7.65 -1.78 3.66
C PHE A 57 7.94 -0.67 4.68
N ALA A 58 8.98 0.13 4.43
CA ALA A 58 9.31 1.27 5.28
C ALA A 58 8.13 2.27 5.38
N GLY A 59 7.46 2.57 4.26
CA GLY A 59 6.27 3.43 4.23
C GLY A 59 5.10 2.86 5.05
N GLY A 60 4.86 1.56 4.94
CA GLY A 60 3.83 0.85 5.72
C GLY A 60 4.08 0.88 7.22
N VAL A 61 5.34 0.66 7.64
CA VAL A 61 5.77 0.75 9.05
C VAL A 61 5.57 2.17 9.59
N LEU A 62 6.04 3.20 8.87
CA LEU A 62 5.93 4.59 9.29
C LEU A 62 4.47 5.03 9.43
N SER A 63 3.64 4.72 8.45
CA SER A 63 2.22 5.07 8.45
C SER A 63 1.47 4.39 9.61
N SER A 64 1.71 3.10 9.82
CA SER A 64 1.04 2.34 10.90
C SER A 64 1.40 2.87 12.29
N LYS A 65 2.67 3.18 12.53
CA LYS A 65 3.11 3.81 13.79
C LYS A 65 2.44 5.15 13.99
N ARG A 66 2.45 6.00 12.96
CA ARG A 66 1.87 7.34 13.05
C ARG A 66 0.36 7.30 13.30
N TYR A 67 -0.39 6.46 12.61
CA TYR A 67 -1.84 6.38 12.83
C TYR A 67 -2.20 5.73 14.16
N ARG A 68 -1.39 4.79 14.65
CA ARG A 68 -1.56 4.29 16.01
C ARG A 68 -1.41 5.39 17.06
N GLU A 69 -0.41 6.27 16.91
CA GLU A 69 -0.21 7.41 17.81
C GLU A 69 -1.36 8.42 17.75
N VAL A 70 -1.83 8.74 16.54
CA VAL A 70 -2.87 9.75 16.32
C VAL A 70 -4.25 9.28 16.80
N PHE A 71 -4.61 8.03 16.53
CA PHE A 71 -5.96 7.52 16.76
C PHE A 71 -6.08 6.54 17.93
N SER A 72 -4.96 6.02 18.44
CA SER A 72 -4.94 5.01 19.50
C SER A 72 -5.74 3.74 19.15
N PHE A 73 -5.82 3.39 17.86
CA PHE A 73 -6.58 2.23 17.39
C PHE A 73 -6.01 0.91 17.93
N PRO A 74 -6.87 -0.04 18.33
CA PRO A 74 -6.48 -1.44 18.51
C PRO A 74 -6.06 -2.05 17.16
N ASP A 75 -5.38 -3.17 17.21
CA ASP A 75 -4.72 -3.79 16.04
C ASP A 75 -5.63 -4.02 14.85
N GLU A 76 -6.79 -4.62 15.05
CA GLU A 76 -7.75 -4.89 13.97
C GLU A 76 -8.31 -3.59 13.37
N GLU A 77 -8.63 -2.63 14.22
CA GLU A 77 -9.16 -1.34 13.77
C GLU A 77 -8.11 -0.56 12.97
N LEU A 78 -6.84 -0.61 13.39
CA LEU A 78 -5.74 -0.02 12.64
C LEU A 78 -5.59 -0.67 11.25
N VAL A 79 -5.66 -2.01 11.16
CA VAL A 79 -5.62 -2.70 9.87
C VAL A 79 -6.77 -2.27 8.98
N ARG A 80 -8.01 -2.29 9.49
CA ARG A 80 -9.21 -1.86 8.74
C ARG A 80 -9.12 -0.41 8.28
N PHE A 81 -8.63 0.48 9.14
CA PHE A 81 -8.39 1.87 8.81
C PHE A 81 -7.38 2.02 7.67
N MET A 82 -6.23 1.36 7.75
CA MET A 82 -5.17 1.44 6.73
C MET A 82 -5.63 0.86 5.37
N ILE A 83 -6.37 -0.24 5.39
CA ILE A 83 -6.96 -0.84 4.18
C ILE A 83 -7.98 0.13 3.54
N ASN A 84 -8.87 0.71 4.35
CA ASN A 84 -9.83 1.70 3.86
C ASN A 84 -9.13 2.97 3.34
N MET A 85 -8.07 3.41 4.03
CA MET A 85 -7.27 4.55 3.61
C MET A 85 -6.65 4.34 2.24
N GLY A 86 -6.09 3.16 1.96
CA GLY A 86 -5.56 2.82 0.63
C GLY A 86 -6.58 3.08 -0.48
N SER A 87 -7.85 2.71 -0.24
CA SER A 87 -8.93 2.97 -1.18
C SER A 87 -9.23 4.47 -1.30
N GLN A 88 -9.27 5.19 -0.19
CA GLN A 88 -9.67 6.61 -0.16
C GLN A 88 -8.61 7.55 -0.75
N ILE A 89 -7.33 7.16 -0.72
CA ILE A 89 -6.24 7.93 -1.35
C ILE A 89 -5.97 7.55 -2.80
N GLY A 90 -6.78 6.65 -3.38
CA GLY A 90 -6.76 6.36 -4.81
C GLY A 90 -5.81 5.23 -5.23
N TRP A 91 -5.43 4.33 -4.31
CA TRP A 91 -4.54 3.20 -4.63
C TRP A 91 -5.27 1.96 -5.14
N GLY A 92 -6.56 2.09 -5.44
CA GLY A 92 -7.45 1.03 -5.85
C GLY A 92 -8.52 0.74 -4.79
N ARG A 93 -9.42 -0.20 -5.06
CA ARG A 93 -10.43 -0.63 -4.09
C ARG A 93 -9.88 -1.80 -3.28
N PHE A 94 -9.48 -1.53 -2.05
CA PHE A 94 -8.95 -2.51 -1.12
C PHE A 94 -10.07 -3.26 -0.42
N GLU A 95 -9.89 -4.56 -0.26
CA GLU A 95 -10.75 -5.44 0.53
C GLU A 95 -9.89 -6.31 1.45
N LEU A 96 -10.17 -6.27 2.74
CA LEU A 96 -9.60 -7.20 3.72
C LEU A 96 -10.35 -8.53 3.61
N GLU A 97 -9.77 -9.51 2.93
CA GLU A 97 -10.37 -10.84 2.74
C GLU A 97 -10.25 -11.69 4.01
N LYS A 98 -9.12 -11.62 4.69
CA LYS A 98 -8.85 -12.34 5.94
C LYS A 98 -8.01 -11.48 6.88
N PHE A 99 -8.34 -11.53 8.17
CA PHE A 99 -7.50 -11.05 9.27
C PHE A 99 -7.50 -12.11 10.35
N ASP A 100 -6.34 -12.65 10.68
CA ASP A 100 -6.17 -13.75 11.62
C ASP A 100 -5.07 -13.37 12.63
N PRO A 101 -5.45 -12.82 13.78
CA PRO A 101 -4.50 -12.38 14.78
C PRO A 101 -3.75 -13.54 15.44
N ASP A 102 -4.37 -14.72 15.56
CA ASP A 102 -3.75 -15.89 16.16
C ASP A 102 -2.63 -16.44 15.28
N GLN A 103 -2.86 -16.53 13.98
CA GLN A 103 -1.86 -16.96 13.00
C GLN A 103 -0.93 -15.80 12.55
N LYS A 104 -1.20 -14.57 13.02
CA LYS A 104 -0.49 -13.35 12.61
C LYS A 104 -0.44 -13.22 11.08
N SER A 105 -1.58 -13.39 10.44
CA SER A 105 -1.69 -13.37 8.98
C SER A 105 -2.88 -12.54 8.50
N LEU A 106 -2.78 -12.02 7.29
CA LEU A 106 -3.88 -11.36 6.62
C LEU A 106 -3.83 -11.59 5.11
N ILE A 107 -4.98 -11.47 4.47
CA ILE A 107 -5.12 -11.51 3.01
C ILE A 107 -5.86 -10.26 2.56
N VAL A 108 -5.28 -9.57 1.58
CA VAL A 108 -5.82 -8.33 1.01
C VAL A 108 -6.01 -8.48 -0.49
N LYS A 109 -7.17 -8.07 -0.99
CA LYS A 109 -7.45 -7.88 -2.42
C LYS A 109 -7.42 -6.41 -2.77
N VAL A 110 -6.93 -6.10 -3.96
CA VAL A 110 -6.94 -4.75 -4.52
C VAL A 110 -7.47 -4.80 -5.95
N PHE A 111 -8.66 -4.26 -6.13
CA PHE A 111 -9.29 -4.09 -7.45
C PHE A 111 -8.89 -2.73 -8.02
N HIS A 112 -8.76 -2.64 -9.33
CA HIS A 112 -8.38 -1.40 -10.01
C HIS A 112 -7.10 -0.76 -9.44
N SER A 113 -6.09 -1.60 -9.18
CA SER A 113 -4.80 -1.10 -8.70
C SER A 113 -4.13 -0.22 -9.77
N PRO A 114 -3.96 1.10 -9.53
CA PRO A 114 -3.32 1.97 -10.49
C PRO A 114 -1.86 1.60 -10.75
N PHE A 115 -1.22 0.92 -9.81
CA PHE A 115 0.14 0.40 -9.97
C PHE A 115 0.21 -0.66 -11.07
N ALA A 116 -0.73 -1.62 -11.07
CA ALA A 116 -0.76 -2.68 -12.07
C ALA A 116 -1.40 -2.21 -13.40
N GLU A 117 -2.52 -1.47 -13.34
CA GLU A 117 -3.21 -0.99 -14.55
C GLU A 117 -2.31 -0.09 -15.39
N THR A 118 -1.59 0.85 -14.75
CA THR A 118 -0.72 1.79 -15.45
C THR A 118 0.60 1.16 -15.88
N TYR A 119 1.07 0.16 -15.14
CA TYR A 119 2.23 -0.62 -15.58
C TYR A 119 1.96 -1.33 -16.90
N GLY A 120 0.74 -1.85 -17.09
CA GLY A 120 0.31 -2.60 -18.26
C GLY A 120 0.65 -4.08 -18.17
N ASN A 121 0.59 -4.79 -19.30
CA ASN A 121 0.78 -6.23 -19.35
C ASN A 121 2.19 -6.66 -18.92
N SER A 122 2.25 -7.69 -18.11
CA SER A 122 3.49 -8.30 -17.60
C SER A 122 3.34 -9.82 -17.50
N SER A 123 4.45 -10.53 -17.62
CA SER A 123 4.50 -12.00 -17.35
C SER A 123 4.68 -12.32 -15.87
N SER A 124 4.96 -11.32 -15.05
CA SER A 124 5.19 -11.46 -13.60
C SER A 124 4.39 -10.42 -12.81
N GLU A 125 4.30 -10.59 -11.51
CA GLU A 125 3.71 -9.64 -10.58
C GLU A 125 4.52 -8.34 -10.56
N VAL A 126 3.83 -7.20 -10.46
CA VAL A 126 4.44 -5.86 -10.51
C VAL A 126 4.15 -5.00 -9.28
N CYS A 127 3.29 -5.46 -8.37
CA CYS A 127 2.83 -4.65 -7.24
C CYS A 127 3.77 -4.70 -6.02
N HIS A 128 5.09 -4.77 -6.26
CA HIS A 128 6.09 -4.94 -5.19
C HIS A 128 6.03 -3.84 -4.13
N PHE A 129 5.85 -2.58 -4.55
CA PHE A 129 5.73 -1.45 -3.62
C PHE A 129 4.51 -1.57 -2.72
N ILE A 130 3.33 -1.78 -3.28
CA ILE A 130 2.08 -1.88 -2.50
C ILE A 130 2.09 -3.14 -1.61
N ARG A 131 2.66 -4.25 -2.09
CA ARG A 131 2.88 -5.45 -1.29
C ARG A 131 3.78 -5.15 -0.09
N GLY A 132 4.84 -4.38 -0.29
CA GLY A 132 5.70 -3.89 0.79
C GLY A 132 4.92 -3.08 1.82
N VAL A 133 4.12 -2.11 1.39
CA VAL A 133 3.29 -1.27 2.30
C VAL A 133 2.36 -2.12 3.17
N ILE A 134 1.65 -3.07 2.57
CA ILE A 134 0.73 -3.95 3.32
C ILE A 134 1.53 -4.83 4.31
N THR A 135 2.69 -5.35 3.89
CA THR A 135 3.54 -6.17 4.75
C THR A 135 4.13 -5.39 5.93
N GLY A 136 4.61 -4.16 5.68
CA GLY A 136 5.13 -3.27 6.73
C GLY A 136 4.06 -2.88 7.75
N MET A 137 2.85 -2.59 7.29
CA MET A 137 1.68 -2.39 8.14
C MET A 137 1.42 -3.62 9.03
N ALA A 138 1.28 -4.79 8.44
CA ALA A 138 0.99 -6.03 9.15
C ALA A 138 2.10 -6.39 10.14
N SER A 139 3.37 -6.23 9.75
CA SER A 139 4.51 -6.47 10.64
C SER A 139 4.50 -5.56 11.87
N THR A 140 4.07 -4.31 11.70
CA THR A 140 3.91 -3.36 12.84
C THR A 140 2.76 -3.77 13.75
N VAL A 141 1.63 -4.17 13.18
CA VAL A 141 0.46 -4.60 13.94
C VAL A 141 0.75 -5.87 14.73
N PHE A 142 1.29 -6.88 14.09
CA PHE A 142 1.57 -8.17 14.73
C PHE A 142 2.88 -8.20 15.53
N GLN A 143 3.66 -7.11 15.54
CA GLN A 143 4.96 -6.99 16.21
C GLN A 143 5.91 -8.16 15.85
N LYS A 144 5.91 -8.52 14.55
CA LYS A 144 6.68 -9.62 13.99
C LYS A 144 7.10 -9.27 12.56
N THR A 145 8.32 -9.61 12.19
CA THR A 145 8.70 -9.56 10.76
C THR A 145 7.93 -10.63 10.00
N LEU A 146 7.14 -10.17 9.03
CA LEU A 146 6.31 -11.03 8.20
C LEU A 146 6.86 -11.09 6.79
N ILE A 147 6.55 -12.18 6.11
CA ILE A 147 6.79 -12.36 4.67
C ILE A 147 5.47 -12.22 3.91
N SER A 148 5.56 -11.97 2.62
CA SER A 148 4.36 -11.83 1.79
C SER A 148 4.56 -12.34 0.37
N LYS A 149 3.44 -12.73 -0.24
CA LYS A 149 3.36 -13.12 -1.65
C LYS A 149 2.24 -12.36 -2.34
N GLU A 150 2.46 -11.98 -3.59
CA GLU A 150 1.40 -11.58 -4.51
C GLU A 150 0.93 -12.86 -5.24
N LEU A 151 -0.32 -13.26 -5.02
CA LEU A 151 -0.88 -14.50 -5.54
C LEU A 151 -1.58 -14.32 -6.89
N SER A 152 -2.07 -13.11 -7.17
CA SER A 152 -2.62 -12.69 -8.45
C SER A 152 -2.31 -11.22 -8.71
N CYS A 153 -2.21 -10.83 -9.98
CA CYS A 153 -1.87 -9.47 -10.40
C CYS A 153 -2.64 -9.05 -11.65
N LEU A 154 -3.26 -7.88 -11.62
CA LEU A 154 -3.98 -7.30 -12.77
C LEU A 154 -3.09 -7.21 -14.02
N SER A 155 -1.79 -6.91 -13.87
CA SER A 155 -0.83 -6.88 -14.99
C SER A 155 -0.63 -8.24 -15.68
N LYS A 156 -0.95 -9.34 -15.00
CA LYS A 156 -0.91 -10.71 -15.56
C LYS A 156 -2.23 -11.14 -16.21
N GLY A 157 -3.26 -10.27 -16.15
CA GLY A 157 -4.59 -10.56 -16.65
C GLY A 157 -5.55 -11.13 -15.59
N ASP A 158 -5.16 -11.16 -14.33
CA ASP A 158 -6.06 -11.53 -13.24
C ASP A 158 -7.09 -10.42 -12.97
N LEU A 159 -8.20 -10.76 -12.30
CA LEU A 159 -9.30 -9.82 -12.01
C LEU A 159 -8.95 -8.80 -10.92
N PHE A 160 -7.97 -9.08 -10.08
CA PHE A 160 -7.49 -8.24 -8.98
C PHE A 160 -6.09 -8.67 -8.55
N CYS A 161 -5.40 -7.77 -7.85
CA CYS A 161 -4.18 -8.13 -7.14
C CYS A 161 -4.52 -8.72 -5.78
N ARG A 162 -3.90 -9.84 -5.38
CA ARG A 162 -4.17 -10.52 -4.11
C ARG A 162 -2.85 -10.77 -3.39
N PHE A 163 -2.80 -10.31 -2.15
CA PHE A 163 -1.61 -10.38 -1.30
C PHE A 163 -1.90 -11.23 -0.09
N GLU A 164 -1.03 -12.19 0.18
CA GLU A 164 -1.01 -12.99 1.40
C GLU A 164 0.19 -12.62 2.24
N ILE A 165 -0.04 -12.32 3.52
CA ILE A 165 0.98 -11.89 4.49
C ILE A 165 0.94 -12.84 5.70
N MET A 166 2.11 -13.38 6.08
CA MET A 166 2.24 -14.39 7.13
C MET A 166 3.58 -14.31 7.86
#